data_d2c5da8233fa47c49256bc5c541dbd92
#
_entry.id   d2c5da8233fa47c49256bc5c541dbd92
#
_cell.length_a   1.000
_cell.length_b   1.000
_cell.length_c   1.000
_cell.angle_alpha   90.00
_cell.angle_beta   90.00
_cell.angle_gamma   90.00
#
_symmetry.space_group_name_H-M   'P 1'
#
loop_
_entity.id
_entity.type
_entity.pdbx_description
1 polymer ?
#
loop_
_entity_poly.entity_id
_entity_poly.type
_entity_poly.pdbx_seq_one_letter_code
_entity_poly.pdbx_strand_id
1 'polypeptide(L)'
;MAQARDYVLGQSTTAARRLEIQDAHLADVSERLLDELRLRPNDRVVEFGCGPGTFSRRILRRLGEGGVLVGVDSGEGLLTQARAALAGAGPARFEPVLADVAALGPWLDGADVVTGRAMLHHVPMAELVLGRLRARLRPGTRVGFIEPDFRSPLGRVAYLEATGRPELAPLRVWPVMITQFYQAHRLSPEVGASLGRTLESAGYRQVHAEWTEGRPDQLMIENMLMVYDEIRDPLQAAGVLTAEEIDEQQRLLRALPPQGLPPAWGLFRVTAVA
;
A
#
# COMPACT_ATOMS: atom_id res chain seq x y z
N MET A 1 -9.78 -5.40 25.15
CA MET A 1 -8.86 -5.87 24.10
C MET A 1 -9.59 -5.65 22.78
N ALA A 2 -9.14 -4.71 21.95
CA ALA A 2 -9.70 -4.55 20.61
C ALA A 2 -9.32 -5.79 19.80
N GLN A 3 -10.30 -6.52 19.27
CA GLN A 3 -10.05 -7.60 18.33
C GLN A 3 -9.26 -7.01 17.14
N ALA A 4 -8.13 -7.66 16.78
CA ALA A 4 -7.44 -7.37 15.54
C ALA A 4 -8.46 -7.49 14.39
N ARG A 5 -8.65 -6.43 13.61
CA ARG A 5 -9.56 -6.47 12.48
C ARG A 5 -8.93 -7.31 11.40
N ASP A 6 -9.68 -8.24 10.84
CA ASP A 6 -9.22 -9.01 9.70
C ASP A 6 -8.91 -8.07 8.53
N TYR A 7 -7.75 -8.27 7.93
CA TYR A 7 -7.33 -7.56 6.73
C TYR A 7 -8.28 -7.92 5.58
N VAL A 8 -8.97 -6.91 5.03
CA VAL A 8 -10.07 -7.12 4.06
C VAL A 8 -9.64 -7.78 2.74
N LEU A 9 -8.34 -7.76 2.39
CA LEU A 9 -7.80 -8.40 1.19
C LEU A 9 -7.20 -9.79 1.46
N GLY A 10 -7.51 -10.42 2.61
CA GLY A 10 -7.09 -11.78 2.92
C GLY A 10 -5.65 -11.94 3.41
N GLN A 11 -5.35 -13.11 4.00
CA GLN A 11 -4.04 -13.45 4.59
C GLN A 11 -3.52 -14.81 4.08
N SER A 12 -4.06 -15.29 2.97
CA SER A 12 -3.73 -16.59 2.37
C SER A 12 -2.40 -16.59 1.63
N THR A 13 -1.97 -17.77 1.15
CA THR A 13 -0.83 -17.89 0.23
C THR A 13 -1.08 -17.17 -1.09
N THR A 14 -2.33 -17.08 -1.54
CA THR A 14 -2.75 -16.29 -2.71
C THR A 14 -2.50 -14.80 -2.47
N ALA A 15 -2.85 -14.30 -1.27
CA ALA A 15 -2.57 -12.91 -0.87
C ALA A 15 -1.06 -12.60 -0.90
N ALA A 16 -0.22 -13.53 -0.43
CA ALA A 16 1.23 -13.36 -0.50
C ALA A 16 1.73 -13.27 -1.96
N ARG A 17 1.24 -14.13 -2.84
CA ARG A 17 1.58 -14.07 -4.27
C ARG A 17 1.17 -12.75 -4.92
N ARG A 18 -0.04 -12.27 -4.61
CA ARG A 18 -0.49 -10.95 -5.08
C ARG A 18 0.43 -9.82 -4.60
N LEU A 19 0.86 -9.86 -3.33
CA LEU A 19 1.77 -8.86 -2.77
C LEU A 19 3.17 -8.90 -3.41
N GLU A 20 3.64 -10.07 -3.87
CA GLU A 20 4.86 -10.17 -4.69
C GLU A 20 4.70 -9.49 -6.06
N ILE A 21 3.59 -9.74 -6.75
CA ILE A 21 3.26 -9.08 -8.02
C ILE A 21 3.15 -7.56 -7.82
N GLN A 22 2.46 -7.14 -6.75
CA GLN A 22 2.37 -5.73 -6.40
C GLN A 22 3.75 -5.12 -6.11
N ASP A 23 4.66 -5.84 -5.43
CA ASP A 23 6.02 -5.36 -5.18
C ASP A 23 6.81 -5.16 -6.48
N ALA A 24 6.70 -6.07 -7.42
CA ALA A 24 7.33 -5.92 -8.73
C ALA A 24 6.76 -4.72 -9.50
N HIS A 25 5.44 -4.52 -9.46
CA HIS A 25 4.76 -3.37 -10.07
C HIS A 25 5.17 -2.04 -9.42
N LEU A 26 5.36 -2.00 -8.10
CA LEU A 26 5.72 -0.81 -7.32
C LEU A 26 7.23 -0.64 -7.10
N ALA A 27 8.08 -1.41 -7.79
CA ALA A 27 9.52 -1.43 -7.54
C ALA A 27 10.15 -0.04 -7.62
N ASP A 28 9.96 0.66 -8.74
CA ASP A 28 10.62 1.94 -9.02
C ASP A 28 10.22 3.03 -8.02
N VAL A 29 8.92 3.14 -7.71
CA VAL A 29 8.44 4.14 -6.73
C VAL A 29 8.91 3.81 -5.32
N SER A 30 9.05 2.52 -4.99
CA SER A 30 9.58 2.07 -3.70
C SER A 30 11.05 2.43 -3.52
N GLU A 31 11.88 2.20 -4.55
CA GLU A 31 13.30 2.59 -4.50
C GLU A 31 13.45 4.10 -4.35
N ARG A 32 12.67 4.90 -5.10
CA ARG A 32 12.68 6.37 -4.96
C ARG A 32 12.30 6.83 -3.57
N LEU A 33 11.27 6.23 -2.94
CA LEU A 33 10.93 6.55 -1.55
C LEU A 33 12.10 6.30 -0.60
N LEU A 34 12.76 5.14 -0.72
CA LEU A 34 13.88 4.78 0.14
C LEU A 34 15.10 5.70 -0.08
N ASP A 35 15.34 6.18 -1.32
CA ASP A 35 16.38 7.16 -1.63
C ASP A 35 16.09 8.51 -0.96
N GLU A 36 14.85 8.99 -1.01
CA GLU A 36 14.43 10.24 -0.37
C GLU A 36 14.47 10.15 1.16
N LEU A 37 14.14 8.99 1.73
CA LEU A 37 14.24 8.74 3.16
C LEU A 37 15.70 8.69 3.64
N ARG A 38 16.68 8.54 2.74
CA ARG A 38 18.13 8.57 3.06
C ARG A 38 18.46 7.66 4.23
N LEU A 39 18.08 6.39 4.12
CA LEU A 39 18.33 5.40 5.18
C LEU A 39 19.82 5.33 5.51
N ARG A 40 20.13 5.28 6.80
CA ARG A 40 21.50 5.16 7.33
C ARG A 40 21.74 3.73 7.81
N PRO A 41 22.99 3.23 7.80
CA PRO A 41 23.27 1.85 8.18
C PRO A 41 22.74 1.43 9.57
N ASN A 42 22.69 2.34 10.52
CA ASN A 42 22.28 2.07 11.90
C ASN A 42 20.86 2.60 12.23
N ASP A 43 20.07 3.01 11.24
CA ASP A 43 18.71 3.48 11.50
C ASP A 43 17.84 2.38 12.11
N ARG A 44 16.99 2.79 13.04
CA ARG A 44 15.81 2.04 13.45
C ARG A 44 14.64 2.45 12.57
N VAL A 45 14.28 1.58 11.65
CA VAL A 45 13.16 1.79 10.72
C VAL A 45 11.94 1.06 11.23
N VAL A 46 10.80 1.73 11.27
CA VAL A 46 9.50 1.12 11.56
C VAL A 46 8.67 1.11 10.30
N GLU A 47 8.30 -0.06 9.83
CA GLU A 47 7.45 -0.27 8.66
C GLU A 47 6.03 -0.59 9.09
N PHE A 48 5.08 0.22 8.66
CA PHE A 48 3.65 0.03 8.86
C PHE A 48 3.10 -0.89 7.77
N GLY A 49 2.44 -2.00 8.17
CA GLY A 49 1.86 -2.97 7.24
C GLY A 49 2.94 -3.70 6.46
N CYS A 50 3.88 -4.36 7.14
CA CYS A 50 4.98 -5.04 6.45
C CYS A 50 4.56 -6.25 5.61
N GLY A 51 3.35 -6.78 5.85
CA GLY A 51 2.82 -7.93 5.14
C GLY A 51 3.78 -9.13 5.17
N PRO A 52 3.98 -9.84 4.03
CA PRO A 52 4.93 -10.96 3.94
C PRO A 52 6.40 -10.50 3.75
N GLY A 53 6.69 -9.20 3.90
CA GLY A 53 8.05 -8.67 3.90
C GLY A 53 8.60 -8.26 2.52
N THR A 54 7.75 -8.04 1.52
CA THR A 54 8.21 -7.69 0.17
C THR A 54 8.91 -6.32 0.13
N PHE A 55 8.33 -5.30 0.75
CA PHE A 55 8.95 -3.98 0.89
C PHE A 55 10.06 -3.99 1.96
N SER A 56 9.86 -4.72 3.06
CA SER A 56 10.86 -4.94 4.13
C SER A 56 12.21 -5.39 3.58
N ARG A 57 12.21 -6.30 2.59
CA ARG A 57 13.45 -6.79 1.94
C ARG A 57 14.25 -5.67 1.29
N ARG A 58 13.60 -4.67 0.70
CA ARG A 58 14.26 -3.50 0.10
C ARG A 58 14.87 -2.62 1.17
N ILE A 59 14.18 -2.43 2.30
CA ILE A 59 14.68 -1.67 3.45
C ILE A 59 15.91 -2.36 4.05
N LEU A 60 15.84 -3.67 4.32
CA LEU A 60 16.94 -4.44 4.92
C LEU A 60 18.23 -4.39 4.09
N ARG A 61 18.13 -4.35 2.75
CA ARG A 61 19.30 -4.23 1.87
C ARG A 61 20.03 -2.89 1.99
N ARG A 62 19.40 -1.86 2.57
CA ARG A 62 19.94 -0.51 2.74
C ARG A 62 20.47 -0.27 4.15
N LEU A 63 20.15 -1.17 5.09
CA LEU A 63 20.61 -1.10 6.49
C LEU A 63 21.88 -1.92 6.68
N GLY A 64 22.73 -1.51 7.63
CA GLY A 64 23.93 -2.23 8.07
C GLY A 64 23.67 -3.12 9.28
N GLU A 65 24.73 -3.75 9.81
CA GLU A 65 24.66 -4.68 10.96
C GLU A 65 24.07 -4.04 12.22
N GLY A 66 24.27 -2.73 12.44
CA GLY A 66 23.67 -1.99 13.56
C GLY A 66 22.24 -1.52 13.32
N GLY A 67 21.69 -1.73 12.12
CA GLY A 67 20.34 -1.33 11.75
C GLY A 67 19.28 -2.27 12.28
N VAL A 68 18.07 -1.73 12.46
CA VAL A 68 16.91 -2.51 12.91
C VAL A 68 15.71 -2.15 12.04
N LEU A 69 15.05 -3.16 11.48
CA LEU A 69 13.75 -3.03 10.85
C LEU A 69 12.67 -3.64 11.74
N VAL A 70 11.78 -2.82 12.25
CA VAL A 70 10.57 -3.23 12.96
C VAL A 70 9.44 -3.31 11.95
N GLY A 71 9.01 -4.52 11.60
CA GLY A 71 7.87 -4.73 10.71
C GLY A 71 6.59 -4.95 11.50
N VAL A 72 5.66 -4.00 11.41
CA VAL A 72 4.37 -4.07 12.13
C VAL A 72 3.29 -4.50 11.18
N ASP A 73 2.53 -5.53 11.54
CA ASP A 73 1.35 -5.98 10.79
C ASP A 73 0.31 -6.58 11.75
N SER A 74 -0.96 -6.52 11.38
CA SER A 74 -2.06 -7.14 12.14
C SER A 74 -2.31 -8.59 11.75
N GLY A 75 -1.72 -9.07 10.64
CA GLY A 75 -1.87 -10.42 10.10
C GLY A 75 -0.78 -11.38 10.60
N GLU A 76 -1.08 -12.25 11.56
CA GLU A 76 -0.12 -13.23 12.08
C GLU A 76 0.45 -14.15 11.00
N GLY A 77 -0.39 -14.58 10.06
CA GLY A 77 0.01 -15.42 8.93
C GLY A 77 1.02 -14.70 8.01
N LEU A 78 0.82 -13.40 7.75
CA LEU A 78 1.72 -12.58 6.95
C LEU A 78 3.07 -12.38 7.68
N LEU A 79 3.04 -12.11 8.98
CA LEU A 79 4.27 -11.99 9.78
C LEU A 79 5.08 -13.29 9.84
N THR A 80 4.41 -14.44 9.88
CA THR A 80 5.07 -15.75 9.80
C THR A 80 5.80 -15.91 8.47
N GLN A 81 5.17 -15.51 7.37
CA GLN A 81 5.80 -15.51 6.05
C GLN A 81 6.95 -14.51 5.97
N ALA A 82 6.78 -13.29 6.54
CA ALA A 82 7.84 -12.29 6.59
C ALA A 82 9.09 -12.80 7.33
N ARG A 83 8.92 -13.44 8.49
CA ARG A 83 10.05 -14.05 9.22
C ARG A 83 10.82 -15.03 8.37
N ALA A 84 10.13 -15.91 7.65
CA ALA A 84 10.77 -16.90 6.77
C ALA A 84 11.45 -16.24 5.55
N ALA A 85 10.76 -15.29 4.90
CA ALA A 85 11.24 -14.65 3.68
C ALA A 85 12.40 -13.67 3.91
N LEU A 86 12.53 -13.12 5.12
CA LEU A 86 13.54 -12.13 5.47
C LEU A 86 14.73 -12.72 6.24
N ALA A 87 14.72 -14.02 6.55
CA ALA A 87 15.85 -14.69 7.16
C ALA A 87 17.09 -14.56 6.24
N GLY A 88 18.11 -13.80 6.70
CA GLY A 88 19.33 -13.55 5.92
C GLY A 88 19.15 -12.57 4.75
N ALA A 89 18.08 -11.80 4.67
CA ALA A 89 17.83 -10.85 3.59
C ALA A 89 18.74 -9.62 3.61
N GLY A 90 19.48 -9.39 4.69
CA GLY A 90 20.43 -8.30 4.88
C GLY A 90 21.18 -8.45 6.20
N PRO A 91 22.15 -7.58 6.49
CA PRO A 91 22.91 -7.61 7.74
C PRO A 91 22.13 -7.08 8.94
N ALA A 92 21.09 -6.27 8.74
CA ALA A 92 20.28 -5.67 9.78
C ALA A 92 19.32 -6.68 10.42
N ARG A 93 18.92 -6.40 11.64
CA ARG A 93 17.96 -7.23 12.39
C ARG A 93 16.52 -6.91 11.96
N PHE A 94 15.73 -7.94 11.70
CA PHE A 94 14.28 -7.83 11.49
C PHE A 94 13.53 -8.19 12.78
N GLU A 95 12.66 -7.29 13.23
CA GLU A 95 11.80 -7.43 14.41
C GLU A 95 10.32 -7.40 14.00
N PRO A 96 9.66 -8.54 13.73
CA PRO A 96 8.24 -8.57 13.42
C PRO A 96 7.39 -8.33 14.67
N VAL A 97 6.39 -7.46 14.55
CA VAL A 97 5.45 -7.09 15.62
C VAL A 97 4.02 -7.30 15.16
N LEU A 98 3.30 -8.18 15.88
CA LEU A 98 1.85 -8.37 15.68
C LEU A 98 1.10 -7.25 16.40
N ALA A 99 0.65 -6.25 15.65
CA ALA A 99 -0.10 -5.11 16.19
C ALA A 99 -0.90 -4.38 15.11
N ASP A 100 -1.97 -3.73 15.54
CA ASP A 100 -2.62 -2.70 14.73
C ASP A 100 -1.76 -1.41 14.76
N VAL A 101 -1.37 -0.91 13.60
CA VAL A 101 -0.57 0.32 13.48
C VAL A 101 -1.26 1.53 14.10
N ALA A 102 -2.61 1.56 14.13
CA ALA A 102 -3.38 2.62 14.77
C ALA A 102 -3.19 2.67 16.30
N ALA A 103 -2.71 1.59 16.91
CA ALA A 103 -2.41 1.54 18.35
C ALA A 103 -1.19 2.37 18.72
N LEU A 104 -0.27 2.62 17.78
CA LEU A 104 0.97 3.38 18.00
C LEU A 104 1.74 2.93 19.27
N GLY A 105 2.04 1.63 19.33
CA GLY A 105 2.63 0.97 20.49
C GLY A 105 4.10 1.35 20.77
N PRO A 106 4.72 0.73 21.80
CA PRO A 106 6.11 1.00 22.17
C PRO A 106 7.15 0.60 21.11
N TRP A 107 6.76 -0.18 20.12
CA TRP A 107 7.58 -0.53 18.97
C TRP A 107 8.01 0.68 18.11
N LEU A 108 7.33 1.85 18.28
CA LEU A 108 7.74 3.14 17.70
C LEU A 108 8.93 3.79 18.44
N ASP A 109 9.21 3.40 19.67
CA ASP A 109 10.20 4.09 20.48
C ASP A 109 11.59 4.01 19.85
N GLY A 110 12.24 5.16 19.75
CA GLY A 110 13.56 5.26 19.12
C GLY A 110 13.57 5.22 17.60
N ALA A 111 12.43 5.25 16.92
CA ALA A 111 12.37 5.27 15.46
C ALA A 111 13.13 6.46 14.87
N ASP A 112 14.02 6.18 13.91
CA ASP A 112 14.70 7.17 13.06
C ASP A 112 13.91 7.43 11.78
N VAL A 113 13.22 6.39 11.32
CA VAL A 113 12.35 6.41 10.12
C VAL A 113 11.07 5.65 10.40
N VAL A 114 9.94 6.19 9.93
CA VAL A 114 8.66 5.48 9.85
C VAL A 114 8.22 5.47 8.39
N THR A 115 7.90 4.30 7.87
CA THR A 115 7.49 4.14 6.47
C THR A 115 6.38 3.13 6.32
N GLY A 116 5.75 3.12 5.15
CA GLY A 116 4.75 2.13 4.78
C GLY A 116 4.36 2.26 3.30
N ARG A 117 3.83 1.19 2.75
CA ARG A 117 3.47 1.17 1.33
C ARG A 117 2.13 0.48 1.14
N ALA A 118 1.19 1.21 0.51
CA ALA A 118 -0.15 0.73 0.19
C ALA A 118 -0.87 0.13 1.41
N MET A 119 -0.85 0.87 2.56
CA MET A 119 -1.40 0.39 3.80
C MET A 119 -2.27 1.41 4.56
N LEU A 120 -2.00 2.73 4.43
CA LEU A 120 -2.78 3.75 5.17
C LEU A 120 -4.24 3.78 4.72
N HIS A 121 -4.53 3.45 3.45
CA HIS A 121 -5.90 3.36 2.96
C HIS A 121 -6.71 2.21 3.60
N HIS A 122 -6.04 1.26 4.27
CA HIS A 122 -6.66 0.24 5.11
C HIS A 122 -6.84 0.67 6.58
N VAL A 123 -6.32 1.84 6.96
CA VAL A 123 -6.40 2.34 8.34
C VAL A 123 -7.61 3.26 8.49
N PRO A 124 -8.60 2.91 9.31
CA PRO A 124 -9.70 3.82 9.60
C PRO A 124 -9.18 5.12 10.23
N MET A 125 -9.67 6.26 9.75
CA MET A 125 -9.26 7.58 10.23
C MET A 125 -7.72 7.77 10.21
N ALA A 126 -7.08 7.39 9.11
CA ALA A 126 -5.62 7.46 8.94
C ALA A 126 -5.05 8.84 9.31
N GLU A 127 -5.79 9.91 9.04
CA GLU A 127 -5.40 11.29 9.37
C GLU A 127 -5.21 11.49 10.88
N LEU A 128 -6.13 10.94 11.71
CA LEU A 128 -5.99 10.99 13.16
C LEU A 128 -4.81 10.15 13.65
N VAL A 129 -4.58 9.01 13.03
CA VAL A 129 -3.43 8.15 13.34
C VAL A 129 -2.13 8.88 13.04
N LEU A 130 -2.02 9.56 11.89
CA LEU A 130 -0.85 10.35 11.51
C LEU A 130 -0.61 11.55 12.44
N GLY A 131 -1.68 12.22 12.90
CA GLY A 131 -1.57 13.29 13.90
C GLY A 131 -1.05 12.75 15.25
N ARG A 132 -1.57 11.63 15.73
CA ARG A 132 -1.09 10.97 16.96
C ARG A 132 0.34 10.44 16.79
N LEU A 133 0.68 9.93 15.62
CA LEU A 133 2.05 9.50 15.31
C LEU A 133 3.03 10.67 15.45
N ARG A 134 2.69 11.86 14.91
CA ARG A 134 3.53 13.06 15.04
C ARG A 134 3.90 13.36 16.49
N ALA A 135 2.92 13.25 17.41
CA ALA A 135 3.14 13.51 18.85
C ALA A 135 4.05 12.46 19.54
N ARG A 136 4.19 11.26 18.94
CA ARG A 136 5.03 10.18 19.47
C ARG A 136 6.46 10.19 18.91
N LEU A 137 6.67 10.83 17.76
CA LEU A 137 7.95 10.83 17.07
C LEU A 137 8.88 11.91 17.63
N ARG A 138 10.17 11.57 17.70
CA ARG A 138 11.23 12.54 18.05
C ARG A 138 11.34 13.59 16.92
N PRO A 139 11.70 14.84 17.26
CA PRO A 139 12.09 15.81 16.24
C PRO A 139 13.20 15.25 15.35
N GLY A 140 13.04 15.36 14.04
CA GLY A 140 13.99 14.87 13.07
C GLY A 140 13.74 13.43 12.60
N THR A 141 12.75 12.70 13.16
CA THR A 141 12.32 11.41 12.60
C THR A 141 11.78 11.62 11.19
N ARG A 142 12.31 10.88 10.21
CA ARG A 142 11.88 10.93 8.82
C ARG A 142 10.67 10.02 8.63
N VAL A 143 9.67 10.49 7.90
CA VAL A 143 8.50 9.68 7.57
C VAL A 143 8.31 9.63 6.06
N GLY A 144 7.83 8.51 5.53
CA GLY A 144 7.55 8.41 4.11
C GLY A 144 6.60 7.26 3.78
N PHE A 145 5.63 7.56 2.91
CA PHE A 145 4.59 6.61 2.53
C PHE A 145 4.34 6.62 1.03
N ILE A 146 3.92 5.47 0.51
CA ILE A 146 3.38 5.32 -0.84
C ILE A 146 1.95 4.86 -0.71
N GLU A 147 1.01 5.63 -1.25
CA GLU A 147 -0.41 5.29 -1.22
C GLU A 147 -1.03 5.36 -2.61
N PRO A 148 -1.99 4.47 -2.93
CA PRO A 148 -2.64 4.47 -4.23
C PRO A 148 -3.54 5.69 -4.43
N ASP A 149 -3.72 6.03 -5.71
CA ASP A 149 -4.70 6.97 -6.21
C ASP A 149 -5.56 6.27 -7.27
N PHE A 150 -6.80 6.03 -6.93
CA PHE A 150 -7.77 5.36 -7.79
C PHE A 150 -8.60 6.33 -8.63
N ARG A 151 -8.44 7.65 -8.46
CA ARG A 151 -9.27 8.66 -9.12
C ARG A 151 -8.61 9.37 -10.29
N SER A 152 -7.37 9.82 -10.13
CA SER A 152 -6.75 10.69 -11.13
C SER A 152 -6.67 10.07 -12.53
N PRO A 153 -6.41 8.76 -12.71
CA PRO A 153 -6.40 8.15 -14.03
C PRO A 153 -7.77 7.96 -14.68
N LEU A 154 -8.87 8.03 -13.92
CA LEU A 154 -10.23 7.74 -14.42
C LEU A 154 -10.63 8.60 -15.62
N GLY A 155 -10.30 9.88 -15.60
CA GLY A 155 -10.60 10.80 -16.69
C GLY A 155 -9.92 10.40 -17.99
N ARG A 156 -8.67 9.96 -17.93
CA ARG A 156 -7.92 9.47 -19.09
C ARG A 156 -8.50 8.18 -19.66
N VAL A 157 -8.82 7.23 -18.82
CA VAL A 157 -9.44 5.96 -19.26
C VAL A 157 -10.80 6.21 -19.87
N ALA A 158 -11.64 7.05 -19.25
CA ALA A 158 -12.95 7.42 -19.77
C ALA A 158 -12.85 8.13 -21.14
N TYR A 159 -11.86 9.01 -21.31
CA TYR A 159 -11.61 9.67 -22.60
C TYR A 159 -11.25 8.65 -23.69
N LEU A 160 -10.32 7.74 -23.43
CA LEU A 160 -9.89 6.73 -24.38
C LEU A 160 -11.02 5.76 -24.74
N GLU A 161 -11.82 5.35 -23.76
CA GLU A 161 -13.02 4.52 -23.96
C GLU A 161 -14.02 5.22 -24.90
N ALA A 162 -14.32 6.48 -24.65
CA ALA A 162 -15.26 7.26 -25.43
C ALA A 162 -14.77 7.61 -26.85
N THR A 163 -13.46 7.67 -27.07
CA THR A 163 -12.84 8.10 -28.34
C THR A 163 -12.37 6.93 -29.23
N GLY A 164 -12.78 5.69 -28.96
CA GLY A 164 -12.54 4.56 -29.83
C GLY A 164 -11.86 3.35 -29.22
N ARG A 165 -11.76 3.30 -27.89
CA ARG A 165 -11.18 2.18 -27.14
C ARG A 165 -12.16 1.60 -26.10
N PRO A 166 -13.37 1.14 -26.50
CA PRO A 166 -14.39 0.65 -25.57
C PRO A 166 -13.94 -0.60 -24.78
N GLU A 167 -12.96 -1.34 -25.28
CA GLU A 167 -12.36 -2.48 -24.58
C GLU A 167 -11.66 -2.08 -23.26
N LEU A 168 -11.38 -0.79 -23.07
CA LEU A 168 -10.74 -0.29 -21.84
C LEU A 168 -11.72 -0.09 -20.67
N ALA A 169 -13.02 -0.28 -20.86
CA ALA A 169 -14.02 -0.13 -19.81
C ALA A 169 -13.67 -0.83 -18.49
N PRO A 170 -13.09 -2.05 -18.46
CA PRO A 170 -12.70 -2.71 -17.22
C PRO A 170 -11.67 -1.94 -16.40
N LEU A 171 -10.78 -1.19 -17.06
CA LEU A 171 -9.79 -0.35 -16.38
C LEU A 171 -10.42 0.86 -15.68
N ARG A 172 -11.63 1.27 -16.07
CA ARG A 172 -12.42 2.30 -15.39
C ARG A 172 -13.28 1.70 -14.28
N VAL A 173 -13.85 0.53 -14.51
CA VAL A 173 -14.72 -0.14 -13.52
C VAL A 173 -13.93 -0.53 -12.29
N TRP A 174 -12.72 -1.06 -12.44
CA TRP A 174 -11.91 -1.57 -11.33
C TRP A 174 -11.65 -0.51 -10.24
N PRO A 175 -11.09 0.70 -10.52
CA PRO A 175 -10.84 1.70 -9.48
C PRO A 175 -12.13 2.25 -8.85
N VAL A 176 -13.24 2.29 -9.58
CA VAL A 176 -14.54 2.66 -9.02
C VAL A 176 -15.01 1.59 -8.04
N MET A 177 -14.98 0.32 -8.43
CA MET A 177 -15.34 -0.82 -7.61
C MET A 177 -14.52 -0.87 -6.33
N ILE A 178 -13.17 -0.78 -6.42
CA ILE A 178 -12.31 -0.86 -5.23
C ILE A 178 -12.55 0.32 -4.29
N THR A 179 -12.85 1.50 -4.83
CA THR A 179 -13.21 2.68 -4.02
C THR A 179 -14.51 2.45 -3.25
N GLN A 180 -15.56 1.94 -3.92
CA GLN A 180 -16.83 1.60 -3.29
C GLN A 180 -16.67 0.51 -2.23
N PHE A 181 -15.88 -0.51 -2.53
CA PHE A 181 -15.56 -1.58 -1.60
C PHE A 181 -14.91 -1.05 -0.32
N TYR A 182 -13.89 -0.21 -0.42
CA TYR A 182 -13.23 0.38 0.73
C TYR A 182 -14.18 1.30 1.52
N GLN A 183 -14.99 2.11 0.86
CA GLN A 183 -15.98 2.97 1.51
C GLN A 183 -17.03 2.16 2.28
N ALA A 184 -17.51 1.04 1.73
CA ALA A 184 -18.43 0.13 2.41
C ALA A 184 -17.83 -0.44 3.71
N HIS A 185 -16.51 -0.62 3.75
CA HIS A 185 -15.75 -1.07 4.92
C HIS A 185 -15.23 0.07 5.82
N ARG A 186 -15.66 1.33 5.57
CA ARG A 186 -15.24 2.54 6.31
C ARG A 186 -13.72 2.76 6.27
N LEU A 187 -13.12 2.43 5.16
CA LEU A 187 -11.70 2.66 4.86
C LEU A 187 -11.54 3.92 3.99
N SER A 188 -10.32 4.42 3.85
CA SER A 188 -10.02 5.71 3.20
C SER A 188 -9.26 5.52 1.88
N PRO A 189 -9.93 5.15 0.78
CA PRO A 189 -9.27 4.89 -0.51
C PRO A 189 -8.56 6.12 -1.09
N GLU A 190 -8.82 7.30 -0.55
CA GLU A 190 -8.30 8.59 -1.04
C GLU A 190 -7.20 9.17 -0.14
N VAL A 191 -6.73 8.41 0.86
CA VAL A 191 -5.72 8.90 1.79
C VAL A 191 -4.46 9.40 1.09
N GLY A 192 -4.06 8.78 -0.01
CA GLY A 192 -2.91 9.20 -0.81
C GLY A 192 -3.02 10.67 -1.26
N ALA A 193 -4.17 11.06 -1.80
CA ALA A 193 -4.40 12.42 -2.30
C ALA A 193 -4.41 13.49 -1.19
N SER A 194 -4.78 13.13 0.04
CA SER A 194 -4.81 14.04 1.19
C SER A 194 -3.52 14.01 2.01
N LEU A 195 -2.65 13.00 1.81
CA LEU A 195 -1.55 12.66 2.71
C LEU A 195 -0.59 13.82 2.97
N GLY A 196 -0.17 14.55 1.93
CA GLY A 196 0.72 15.70 2.08
C GLY A 196 0.11 16.76 3.01
N ARG A 197 -1.11 17.18 2.74
CA ARG A 197 -1.83 18.16 3.57
C ARG A 197 -2.09 17.66 4.99
N THR A 198 -2.38 16.38 5.13
CA THR A 198 -2.57 15.76 6.45
C THR A 198 -1.30 15.85 7.28
N LEU A 199 -0.14 15.54 6.69
CA LEU A 199 1.14 15.65 7.40
C LEU A 199 1.46 17.11 7.74
N GLU A 200 1.26 18.08 6.83
CA GLU A 200 1.44 19.51 7.12
C GLU A 200 0.55 19.97 8.28
N SER A 201 -0.74 19.62 8.24
CA SER A 201 -1.72 19.98 9.27
C SER A 201 -1.40 19.34 10.63
N ALA A 202 -0.77 18.16 10.64
CA ALA A 202 -0.31 17.48 11.83
C ALA A 202 1.02 18.04 12.40
N GLY A 203 1.64 19.04 11.74
CA GLY A 203 2.86 19.70 12.20
C GLY A 203 4.15 18.99 11.78
N TYR A 204 4.09 18.14 10.75
CA TYR A 204 5.31 17.67 10.07
C TYR A 204 5.90 18.80 9.23
N ARG A 205 7.20 18.76 8.99
CA ARG A 205 7.95 19.77 8.22
C ARG A 205 8.57 19.13 6.99
N GLN A 206 9.00 19.96 6.05
CA GLN A 206 9.66 19.52 4.81
C GLN A 206 8.81 18.46 4.08
N VAL A 207 7.49 18.68 4.05
CA VAL A 207 6.58 17.78 3.37
C VAL A 207 6.81 17.89 1.87
N HIS A 208 7.12 16.77 1.25
CA HIS A 208 7.25 16.63 -0.19
C HIS A 208 6.29 15.56 -0.67
N ALA A 209 5.43 15.91 -1.61
CA ALA A 209 4.43 15.00 -2.17
C ALA A 209 4.59 14.96 -3.70
N GLU A 210 4.72 13.78 -4.25
CA GLU A 210 4.80 13.55 -5.69
C GLU A 210 3.75 12.52 -6.10
N TRP A 211 3.06 12.81 -7.19
CA TRP A 211 2.15 11.88 -7.83
C TRP A 211 2.79 11.29 -9.08
N THR A 212 2.65 9.99 -9.26
CA THR A 212 3.09 9.28 -10.45
C THR A 212 1.99 8.36 -10.98
N GLU A 213 1.93 8.19 -12.29
CA GLU A 213 1.09 7.14 -12.90
C GLU A 213 1.61 5.76 -12.48
N GLY A 214 0.69 4.85 -12.19
CA GLY A 214 1.02 3.42 -12.09
C GLY A 214 1.50 2.88 -13.43
N ARG A 215 2.32 1.84 -13.41
CA ARG A 215 2.81 1.21 -14.65
C ARG A 215 1.65 0.51 -15.36
N PRO A 216 1.36 0.84 -16.63
CA PRO A 216 0.30 0.18 -17.39
C PRO A 216 0.83 -1.10 -18.04
N ASP A 217 1.17 -2.10 -17.24
CA ASP A 217 1.76 -3.36 -17.68
C ASP A 217 0.89 -4.57 -17.30
N GLN A 218 1.34 -5.75 -17.69
CA GLN A 218 0.64 -7.01 -17.42
C GLN A 218 0.54 -7.29 -15.91
N LEU A 219 1.52 -6.86 -15.10
CA LEU A 219 1.47 -7.00 -13.64
C LEU A 219 0.30 -6.21 -13.03
N MET A 220 -0.05 -5.06 -13.62
CA MET A 220 -1.24 -4.30 -13.23
C MET A 220 -2.51 -5.15 -13.40
N ILE A 221 -2.67 -5.79 -14.55
CA ILE A 221 -3.85 -6.64 -14.84
C ILE A 221 -3.87 -7.87 -13.92
N GLU A 222 -2.73 -8.54 -13.75
CA GLU A 222 -2.64 -9.69 -12.84
C GLU A 222 -3.01 -9.31 -11.39
N ASN A 223 -2.51 -8.19 -10.90
CA ASN A 223 -2.87 -7.70 -9.57
C ASN A 223 -4.37 -7.42 -9.45
N MET A 224 -4.98 -6.79 -10.47
CA MET A 224 -6.44 -6.53 -10.49
C MET A 224 -7.25 -7.82 -10.43
N LEU A 225 -6.88 -8.82 -11.23
CA LEU A 225 -7.55 -10.13 -11.26
C LEU A 225 -7.45 -10.83 -9.91
N MET A 226 -6.28 -10.83 -9.29
CA MET A 226 -6.08 -11.45 -7.98
C MET A 226 -6.85 -10.74 -6.87
N VAL A 227 -6.98 -9.41 -6.94
CA VAL A 227 -7.84 -8.66 -6.01
C VAL A 227 -9.29 -9.09 -6.15
N TYR A 228 -9.83 -9.22 -7.39
CA TYR A 228 -11.19 -9.73 -7.60
C TYR A 228 -11.39 -11.11 -6.98
N ASP A 229 -10.41 -12.02 -7.13
CA ASP A 229 -10.50 -13.36 -6.56
C ASP A 229 -10.51 -13.32 -5.01
N GLU A 230 -9.67 -12.46 -4.40
CA GLU A 230 -9.57 -12.36 -2.93
C GLU A 230 -10.81 -11.74 -2.28
N ILE A 231 -11.43 -10.75 -2.93
CA ILE A 231 -12.56 -10.00 -2.34
C ILE A 231 -13.91 -10.35 -2.97
N ARG A 232 -14.00 -11.43 -3.74
CA ARG A 232 -15.24 -11.86 -4.43
C ARG A 232 -16.43 -11.89 -3.48
N ASP A 233 -16.36 -12.69 -2.42
CA ASP A 233 -17.45 -12.82 -1.45
C ASP A 233 -17.72 -11.52 -0.67
N PRO A 234 -16.69 -10.80 -0.18
CA PRO A 234 -16.86 -9.46 0.40
C PRO A 234 -17.51 -8.43 -0.54
N LEU A 235 -17.19 -8.43 -1.84
CA LEU A 235 -17.82 -7.53 -2.81
C LEU A 235 -19.33 -7.80 -2.95
N GLN A 236 -19.70 -9.08 -3.03
CA GLN A 236 -21.10 -9.49 -3.11
C GLN A 236 -21.85 -9.15 -1.82
N ALA A 237 -21.25 -9.45 -0.67
CA ALA A 237 -21.85 -9.14 0.64
C ALA A 237 -22.04 -7.64 0.87
N ALA A 238 -21.17 -6.81 0.32
CA ALA A 238 -21.27 -5.35 0.35
C ALA A 238 -22.24 -4.79 -0.70
N GLY A 239 -22.78 -5.61 -1.60
CA GLY A 239 -23.66 -5.19 -2.69
C GLY A 239 -22.97 -4.31 -3.75
N VAL A 240 -21.65 -4.43 -3.88
CA VAL A 240 -20.87 -3.63 -4.84
C VAL A 240 -20.94 -4.23 -6.24
N LEU A 241 -20.78 -5.55 -6.37
CA LEU A 241 -20.93 -6.32 -7.62
C LEU A 241 -21.56 -7.68 -7.33
N THR A 242 -22.31 -8.19 -8.31
CA THR A 242 -22.79 -9.59 -8.32
C THR A 242 -21.68 -10.55 -8.78
N ALA A 243 -21.90 -11.85 -8.61
CA ALA A 243 -20.97 -12.88 -9.08
C ALA A 243 -20.77 -12.80 -10.60
N GLU A 244 -21.86 -12.62 -11.36
CA GLU A 244 -21.85 -12.52 -12.82
C GLU A 244 -21.07 -11.26 -13.28
N GLU A 245 -21.25 -10.14 -12.61
CA GLU A 245 -20.51 -8.91 -12.91
C GLU A 245 -19.01 -9.06 -12.65
N ILE A 246 -18.63 -9.74 -11.56
CA ILE A 246 -17.23 -10.05 -11.27
C ILE A 246 -16.63 -10.93 -12.36
N ASP A 247 -17.30 -12.02 -12.74
CA ASP A 247 -16.84 -12.94 -13.80
C ASP A 247 -16.68 -12.21 -15.14
N GLU A 248 -17.62 -11.33 -15.47
CA GLU A 248 -17.55 -10.53 -16.69
C GLU A 248 -16.38 -9.55 -16.66
N GLN A 249 -16.16 -8.84 -15.55
CA GLN A 249 -15.02 -7.92 -15.41
C GLN A 249 -13.69 -8.66 -15.52
N GLN A 250 -13.54 -9.81 -14.87
CA GLN A 250 -12.34 -10.63 -15.00
C GLN A 250 -12.11 -11.15 -16.41
N ARG A 251 -13.18 -11.56 -17.11
CA ARG A 251 -13.10 -11.99 -18.51
C ARG A 251 -12.62 -10.85 -19.42
N LEU A 252 -13.17 -9.65 -19.24
CA LEU A 252 -12.80 -8.46 -20.01
C LEU A 252 -11.37 -8.03 -19.72
N LEU A 253 -10.92 -8.05 -18.44
CA LEU A 253 -9.53 -7.76 -18.09
C LEU A 253 -8.54 -8.72 -18.74
N ARG A 254 -8.85 -10.03 -18.79
CA ARG A 254 -8.01 -11.03 -19.46
C ARG A 254 -7.95 -10.84 -20.99
N ALA A 255 -8.96 -10.23 -21.57
CA ALA A 255 -9.03 -9.94 -23.02
C ALA A 255 -8.29 -8.66 -23.42
N LEU A 256 -7.82 -7.85 -22.46
CA LEU A 256 -7.09 -6.62 -22.76
C LEU A 256 -5.76 -6.92 -23.48
N PRO A 257 -5.37 -6.07 -24.46
CA PRO A 257 -4.08 -6.22 -25.13
C PRO A 257 -2.93 -6.03 -24.13
N PRO A 258 -1.81 -6.77 -24.29
CA PRO A 258 -0.69 -6.68 -23.36
C PRO A 258 0.10 -5.36 -23.45
N GLN A 259 -0.15 -4.56 -24.47
CA GLN A 259 0.55 -3.30 -24.75
C GLN A 259 -0.43 -2.16 -25.01
N GLY A 260 0.02 -0.93 -24.78
CA GLY A 260 -0.76 0.28 -25.03
C GLY A 260 -1.91 0.49 -24.06
N LEU A 261 -1.84 -0.11 -22.86
CA LEU A 261 -2.79 0.13 -21.78
C LEU A 261 -2.54 1.52 -21.16
N PRO A 262 -3.58 2.26 -20.77
CA PRO A 262 -3.43 3.38 -19.86
C PRO A 262 -3.26 2.87 -18.42
N PRO A 263 -2.65 3.65 -17.52
CA PRO A 263 -2.64 3.34 -16.11
C PRO A 263 -4.06 3.36 -15.54
N ALA A 264 -4.41 2.39 -14.71
CA ALA A 264 -5.71 2.30 -14.04
C ALA A 264 -5.72 2.94 -12.65
N TRP A 265 -4.54 3.18 -12.07
CA TRP A 265 -4.36 3.94 -10.83
C TRP A 265 -3.06 4.73 -10.88
N GLY A 266 -2.94 5.70 -9.97
CA GLY A 266 -1.70 6.41 -9.67
C GLY A 266 -1.20 6.10 -8.27
N LEU A 267 -0.10 6.75 -7.92
CA LEU A 267 0.55 6.61 -6.62
C LEU A 267 0.96 7.98 -6.11
N PHE A 268 0.63 8.26 -4.88
CA PHE A 268 1.23 9.35 -4.11
C PHE A 268 2.42 8.81 -3.31
N ARG A 269 3.58 9.41 -3.52
CA ARG A 269 4.76 9.24 -2.69
C ARG A 269 4.93 10.51 -1.86
N VAL A 270 4.92 10.37 -0.55
CA VAL A 270 5.01 11.52 0.36
C VAL A 270 6.11 11.27 1.39
N THR A 271 7.00 12.25 1.56
CA THR A 271 8.01 12.27 2.61
C THR A 271 7.87 13.51 3.48
N ALA A 272 8.27 13.41 4.75
CA ALA A 272 8.26 14.53 5.68
C ALA A 272 9.22 14.27 6.86
N VAL A 273 9.36 15.27 7.72
CA VAL A 273 10.16 15.23 8.96
C VAL A 273 9.29 15.62 10.14
N ALA A 274 9.31 14.81 11.21
CA ALA A 274 8.58 15.04 12.44
C ALA A 274 9.17 16.20 13.28
#